data_806d744002ad64200774057bd498eefd
#
_entry.id   806d744002ad64200774057bd498eefd
#
_cell.length_a   1.000
_cell.length_b   1.000
_cell.length_c   1.000
_cell.angle_alpha   90.00
_cell.angle_beta   90.00
_cell.angle_gamma   90.00
#
_symmetry.space_group_name_H-M   'P 1'
#
loop_
_entity.id
_entity.type
_entity.pdbx_description
1 polymer ?
#
loop_
_entity_poly.entity_id
_entity_poly.type
_entity_poly.pdbx_seq_one_letter_code
_entity_poly.pdbx_strand_id
1 'polypeptide(L)'
;PAKTVVPVELTRTVPSRPGVEEHVRVSIGRVGDKLVATPLGRGAGNITTVTRAQGDVRIPEQAEGLNEHAVVPAELSVSEAELDRILVCVGSHDNTLDLLADELMGLPEPSRFASTHVGSMGGITALKNGSCHLSGMHLFDPGSDDFNFPFIKKFLPDVDVTVINLAIRHQGIIVPHGNPMNIQGIDDFTRVRFINRQRGAGTRILLDWKLKQAGLKPSDVKGYDKEEFTHMAVAVNVLTGAADCGMGIYAAAKALGLDFVPLALERYDLVIPTRFLDDPRVQAVRALLDSPAFKARIEAQGGYDTPLTGQIMAEGEKRM
;
A
#
# COMPACT_ATOMS: atom_id res chain seq x y z
N PRO A 1 26.41 1.50 27.02
CA PRO A 1 27.05 1.11 25.79
C PRO A 1 26.78 2.17 24.73
N ALA A 2 27.79 2.47 23.88
CA ALA A 2 27.59 3.37 22.76
C ALA A 2 26.57 2.73 21.80
N LYS A 3 25.60 3.51 21.33
CA LYS A 3 24.65 3.05 20.33
C LYS A 3 25.36 2.91 18.97
N THR A 4 25.04 1.89 18.21
CA THR A 4 25.55 1.73 16.84
C THR A 4 24.91 2.78 15.95
N VAL A 5 25.70 3.51 15.18
CA VAL A 5 25.25 4.51 14.21
C VAL A 5 25.60 4.03 12.81
N VAL A 6 24.59 3.99 11.94
CA VAL A 6 24.73 3.55 10.54
C VAL A 6 24.18 4.58 9.57
N PRO A 7 24.77 4.73 8.37
CA PRO A 7 24.18 5.57 7.33
C PRO A 7 22.95 4.88 6.73
N VAL A 8 21.83 5.61 6.60
CA VAL A 8 20.59 5.12 6.02
C VAL A 8 20.04 6.08 4.97
N GLU A 9 19.48 5.57 3.88
CA GLU A 9 18.79 6.35 2.86
C GLU A 9 17.30 6.47 3.23
N LEU A 10 16.79 7.70 3.29
CA LEU A 10 15.37 7.96 3.62
C LEU A 10 14.46 7.64 2.43
N THR A 11 13.34 6.94 2.67
CA THR A 11 12.34 6.60 1.65
C THR A 11 11.35 7.73 1.36
N ARG A 12 11.31 8.77 2.19
CA ARG A 12 10.43 9.93 2.02
C ARG A 12 10.94 11.14 2.78
N THR A 13 10.52 12.32 2.36
CA THR A 13 10.78 13.59 3.06
C THR A 13 10.16 13.58 4.46
N VAL A 14 10.91 14.08 5.43
CA VAL A 14 10.51 14.25 6.83
C VAL A 14 10.54 15.73 7.18
N PRO A 15 9.42 16.45 7.17
CA PRO A 15 9.40 17.85 7.58
C PRO A 15 9.65 17.99 9.09
N SER A 16 10.29 19.06 9.52
CA SER A 16 10.51 19.43 10.92
C SER A 16 10.25 20.92 11.14
N ARG A 17 10.09 21.31 12.39
CA ARG A 17 9.92 22.72 12.75
C ARG A 17 11.27 23.32 13.10
N PRO A 18 11.66 24.46 12.51
CA PRO A 18 12.89 25.16 12.91
C PRO A 18 12.90 25.49 14.40
N GLY A 19 14.08 25.41 15.01
CA GLY A 19 14.26 25.69 16.43
C GLY A 19 13.97 24.54 17.39
N VAL A 20 13.67 23.33 16.84
CA VAL A 20 13.45 22.13 17.65
C VAL A 20 14.26 20.98 17.07
N GLU A 21 15.10 20.37 17.91
CA GLU A 21 15.72 19.10 17.57
C GLU A 21 14.69 17.98 17.68
N GLU A 22 14.51 17.18 16.60
CA GLU A 22 13.57 16.07 16.59
C GLU A 22 14.30 14.73 16.42
N HIS A 23 13.87 13.73 17.19
CA HIS A 23 14.22 12.32 16.99
C HIS A 23 13.05 11.60 16.33
N VAL A 24 13.26 11.13 15.10
CA VAL A 24 12.24 10.47 14.29
C VAL A 24 12.52 8.98 14.25
N ARG A 25 11.57 8.19 14.78
CA ARG A 25 11.65 6.73 14.69
C ARG A 25 11.56 6.29 13.25
N VAL A 26 12.42 5.36 12.86
CA VAL A 26 12.48 4.81 11.51
C VAL A 26 12.45 3.29 11.52
N SER A 27 11.73 2.72 10.56
CA SER A 27 11.90 1.31 10.22
C SER A 27 13.05 1.20 9.25
N ILE A 28 14.05 0.36 9.56
CA ILE A 28 15.29 0.24 8.78
C ILE A 28 15.41 -1.20 8.31
N GLY A 29 15.65 -1.40 7.00
CA GLY A 29 15.94 -2.71 6.42
C GLY A 29 17.09 -2.63 5.41
N ARG A 30 17.80 -3.74 5.22
CA ARG A 30 18.85 -3.84 4.21
C ARG A 30 18.23 -4.27 2.88
N VAL A 31 18.37 -3.42 1.85
CA VAL A 31 17.89 -3.66 0.47
C VAL A 31 19.12 -3.66 -0.46
N GLY A 32 19.58 -4.83 -0.87
CA GLY A 32 20.88 -4.97 -1.52
C GLY A 32 22.00 -4.48 -0.60
N ASP A 33 22.85 -3.58 -1.09
CA ASP A 33 23.96 -3.02 -0.33
C ASP A 33 23.60 -1.77 0.50
N LYS A 34 22.32 -1.33 0.46
CA LYS A 34 21.84 -0.12 1.12
C LYS A 34 21.06 -0.43 2.37
N LEU A 35 21.23 0.41 3.41
CA LEU A 35 20.28 0.50 4.51
C LEU A 35 19.23 1.56 4.16
N VAL A 36 17.98 1.16 4.13
CA VAL A 36 16.86 2.02 3.77
C VAL A 36 16.01 2.28 5.00
N ALA A 37 15.72 3.55 5.28
CA ALA A 37 14.96 3.96 6.46
C ALA A 37 13.63 4.60 6.08
N THR A 38 12.55 4.03 6.59
CA THR A 38 11.21 4.57 6.44
C THR A 38 10.78 5.27 7.72
N PRO A 39 10.53 6.59 7.68
CA PRO A 39 10.02 7.32 8.82
C PRO A 39 8.66 6.81 9.27
N LEU A 40 8.49 6.51 10.57
CA LEU A 40 7.26 6.08 11.17
C LEU A 40 6.39 7.27 11.58
N GLY A 41 5.10 7.01 11.82
CA GLY A 41 4.14 8.04 12.25
C GLY A 41 4.58 8.72 13.54
N ARG A 42 4.40 10.05 13.62
CA ARG A 42 4.72 10.86 14.80
C ARG A 42 3.49 11.08 15.66
N GLY A 43 3.70 11.36 16.93
CA GLY A 43 2.67 11.69 17.90
C GLY A 43 2.65 10.74 19.10
N ALA A 44 2.26 11.27 20.26
CA ALA A 44 2.26 10.56 21.55
C ALA A 44 1.34 9.31 21.56
N GLY A 45 0.32 9.25 20.69
CA GLY A 45 -0.60 8.10 20.58
C GLY A 45 -0.04 6.92 19.75
N ASN A 46 1.11 7.08 19.08
CA ASN A 46 1.67 6.05 18.20
C ASN A 46 2.64 5.12 18.96
N ILE A 47 2.16 4.46 20.03
CA ILE A 47 2.98 3.54 20.84
C ILE A 47 3.53 2.37 19.96
N THR A 48 2.76 1.92 18.99
CA THR A 48 3.17 0.85 18.06
C THR A 48 4.44 1.18 17.26
N THR A 49 4.80 2.46 17.12
CA THR A 49 6.04 2.84 16.44
C THR A 49 7.28 2.43 17.24
N VAL A 50 7.17 2.28 18.56
CA VAL A 50 8.29 1.82 19.42
C VAL A 50 8.67 0.37 19.08
N THR A 51 7.68 -0.48 18.81
CA THR A 51 7.90 -1.89 18.49
C THR A 51 8.26 -2.11 17.01
N ARG A 52 7.94 -1.14 16.15
CA ARG A 52 8.21 -1.21 14.70
C ARG A 52 9.53 -0.55 14.31
N ALA A 53 10.08 0.35 15.12
CA ALA A 53 11.32 1.04 14.82
C ALA A 53 12.54 0.14 15.05
N GLN A 54 13.53 0.27 14.17
CA GLN A 54 14.87 -0.31 14.34
C GLN A 54 15.90 0.75 14.73
N GLY A 55 15.52 2.02 14.70
CA GLY A 55 16.37 3.12 15.11
C GLY A 55 15.68 4.47 15.03
N ASP A 56 16.46 5.50 15.31
CA ASP A 56 16.06 6.89 15.29
C ASP A 56 16.99 7.71 14.39
N VAL A 57 16.41 8.62 13.60
CA VAL A 57 17.15 9.65 12.85
C VAL A 57 16.95 10.99 13.53
N ARG A 58 18.06 11.72 13.71
CA ARG A 58 18.04 13.05 14.32
C ARG A 58 17.88 14.12 13.25
N ILE A 59 16.95 15.05 13.45
CA ILE A 59 16.79 16.28 12.67
C ILE A 59 17.29 17.44 13.53
N PRO A 60 18.38 18.14 13.12
CA PRO A 60 18.89 19.27 13.89
C PRO A 60 17.90 20.43 13.98
N GLU A 61 18.01 21.25 15.02
CA GLU A 61 17.12 22.42 15.24
C GLU A 61 17.18 23.47 14.13
N GLN A 62 18.28 23.51 13.35
CA GLN A 62 18.48 24.45 12.23
C GLN A 62 17.83 23.93 10.91
N ALA A 63 17.38 22.68 10.88
CA ALA A 63 16.84 22.07 9.67
C ALA A 63 15.30 22.12 9.66
N GLU A 64 14.71 22.43 8.51
CA GLU A 64 13.27 22.36 8.27
C GLU A 64 12.78 20.91 7.99
N GLY A 65 13.72 19.96 8.04
CA GLY A 65 13.45 18.54 7.80
C GLY A 65 14.62 17.84 7.09
N LEU A 66 14.34 16.63 6.61
CA LEU A 66 15.24 15.81 5.81
C LEU A 66 14.55 15.41 4.52
N ASN A 67 15.25 15.49 3.41
CA ASN A 67 14.71 15.16 2.09
C ASN A 67 14.65 13.64 1.87
N GLU A 68 13.69 13.22 1.04
CA GLU A 68 13.68 11.90 0.43
C GLU A 68 15.03 11.61 -0.27
N HIS A 69 15.53 10.38 -0.15
CA HIS A 69 16.82 9.91 -0.64
C HIS A 69 18.07 10.54 0.02
N ALA A 70 17.91 11.39 1.03
CA ALA A 70 19.05 11.83 1.83
C ALA A 70 19.64 10.65 2.60
N VAL A 71 20.97 10.52 2.57
CA VAL A 71 21.70 9.59 3.41
C VAL A 71 22.05 10.29 4.72
N VAL A 72 21.51 9.76 5.81
CA VAL A 72 21.61 10.36 7.14
C VAL A 72 22.03 9.33 8.18
N PRO A 73 22.71 9.74 9.28
CA PRO A 73 23.02 8.83 10.36
C PRO A 73 21.76 8.40 11.12
N ALA A 74 21.59 7.11 11.38
CA ALA A 74 20.57 6.54 12.25
C ALA A 74 21.20 5.83 13.44
N GLU A 75 20.73 6.11 14.65
CA GLU A 75 21.07 5.36 15.84
C GLU A 75 20.22 4.11 15.93
N LEU A 76 20.84 2.92 15.94
CA LEU A 76 20.13 1.66 16.02
C LEU A 76 19.64 1.36 17.44
N SER A 77 18.41 0.86 17.53
CA SER A 77 17.82 0.26 18.74
C SER A 77 17.86 -1.28 18.73
N VAL A 78 18.33 -1.86 17.64
CA VAL A 78 18.48 -3.30 17.39
C VAL A 78 19.89 -3.60 16.88
N SER A 79 20.26 -4.86 16.81
CA SER A 79 21.54 -5.26 16.17
C SER A 79 21.47 -5.11 14.65
N GLU A 80 22.61 -4.92 14.00
CA GLU A 80 22.67 -4.86 12.52
C GLU A 80 22.16 -6.15 11.87
N ALA A 81 22.41 -7.31 12.49
CA ALA A 81 21.92 -8.60 12.00
C ALA A 81 20.39 -8.69 11.96
N GLU A 82 19.68 -7.92 12.78
CA GLU A 82 18.21 -7.85 12.71
C GLU A 82 17.74 -7.10 11.47
N LEU A 83 18.52 -6.16 10.94
CA LEU A 83 18.18 -5.40 9.73
C LEU A 83 18.10 -6.32 8.50
N ASP A 84 18.87 -7.40 8.48
CA ASP A 84 18.90 -8.37 7.40
C ASP A 84 17.63 -9.27 7.37
N ARG A 85 16.88 -9.28 8.48
CA ARG A 85 15.60 -10.00 8.58
C ARG A 85 14.38 -9.15 8.19
N ILE A 86 14.60 -7.90 7.78
CA ILE A 86 13.50 -6.98 7.47
C ILE A 86 13.24 -6.98 5.96
N LEU A 87 12.07 -7.43 5.57
CA LEU A 87 11.57 -7.34 4.20
C LEU A 87 10.89 -5.99 4.00
N VAL A 88 11.47 -5.14 3.16
CA VAL A 88 10.97 -3.79 2.89
C VAL A 88 9.99 -3.81 1.72
N CYS A 89 8.75 -3.40 1.98
CA CYS A 89 7.69 -3.20 0.98
C CYS A 89 7.32 -1.73 0.89
N VAL A 90 7.31 -1.17 -0.31
CA VAL A 90 6.88 0.22 -0.54
C VAL A 90 5.85 0.21 -1.67
N GLY A 91 4.64 0.72 -1.44
CA GLY A 91 3.63 0.72 -2.49
C GLY A 91 2.22 1.03 -1.99
N SER A 92 1.23 0.45 -2.63
CA SER A 92 -0.15 0.57 -2.21
C SER A 92 -0.44 -0.31 -1.00
N HIS A 93 -1.26 0.19 -0.08
CA HIS A 93 -1.72 -0.61 1.06
C HIS A 93 -2.82 -1.58 0.64
N ASP A 94 -2.79 -2.74 1.28
CA ASP A 94 -3.87 -3.71 1.31
C ASP A 94 -3.86 -4.51 2.63
N ASN A 95 -5.03 -4.91 3.12
CA ASN A 95 -5.14 -5.67 4.37
C ASN A 95 -4.46 -7.04 4.27
N THR A 96 -4.31 -7.60 3.07
CA THR A 96 -3.59 -8.85 2.84
C THR A 96 -2.10 -8.74 3.12
N LEU A 97 -1.52 -7.53 3.03
CA LEU A 97 -0.14 -7.27 3.45
C LEU A 97 0.03 -7.37 4.98
N ASP A 98 -0.99 -6.97 5.74
CA ASP A 98 -0.97 -7.11 7.20
C ASP A 98 -1.07 -8.59 7.61
N LEU A 99 -1.90 -9.39 6.89
CA LEU A 99 -1.92 -10.84 7.08
C LEU A 99 -0.58 -11.49 6.72
N LEU A 100 0.04 -11.05 5.62
CA LEU A 100 1.36 -11.55 5.21
C LEU A 100 2.43 -11.23 6.26
N ALA A 101 2.38 -10.02 6.84
CA ALA A 101 3.28 -9.61 7.91
C ALA A 101 3.13 -10.49 9.16
N ASP A 102 1.89 -10.83 9.52
CA ASP A 102 1.57 -11.70 10.66
C ASP A 102 2.10 -13.14 10.44
N GLU A 103 1.85 -13.72 9.27
CA GLU A 103 2.35 -15.05 8.92
C GLU A 103 3.89 -15.12 8.89
N LEU A 104 4.56 -14.13 8.30
CA LEU A 104 6.02 -14.07 8.25
C LEU A 104 6.65 -14.04 9.65
N MET A 105 6.00 -13.38 10.60
CA MET A 105 6.44 -13.35 11.99
C MET A 105 6.22 -14.68 12.72
N GLY A 106 5.25 -15.49 12.27
CA GLY A 106 4.95 -16.83 12.82
C GLY A 106 5.86 -17.95 12.32
N LEU A 107 6.71 -17.70 11.33
CA LEU A 107 7.62 -18.70 10.78
C LEU A 107 8.74 -19.07 11.77
N PRO A 108 9.34 -20.29 11.66
CA PRO A 108 10.50 -20.68 12.47
C PRO A 108 11.70 -19.72 12.34
N GLU A 109 11.90 -19.18 11.15
CA GLU A 109 12.84 -18.09 10.88
C GLU A 109 12.04 -16.83 10.57
N PRO A 110 11.65 -16.04 11.59
CA PRO A 110 10.77 -14.92 11.40
C PRO A 110 11.43 -13.79 10.62
N SER A 111 10.68 -13.25 9.64
CA SER A 111 11.03 -12.02 8.93
C SER A 111 10.04 -10.93 9.29
N ARG A 112 10.55 -9.72 9.60
CA ARG A 112 9.69 -8.55 9.80
C ARG A 112 9.33 -7.94 8.46
N PHE A 113 8.06 -7.67 8.26
CA PHE A 113 7.56 -7.00 7.07
C PHE A 113 7.40 -5.50 7.34
N ALA A 114 8.31 -4.69 6.78
CA ALA A 114 8.24 -3.23 6.88
C ALA A 114 7.49 -2.68 5.67
N SER A 115 6.22 -2.32 5.85
CA SER A 115 5.37 -1.77 4.78
C SER A 115 5.24 -0.26 4.87
N THR A 116 5.42 0.42 3.73
CA THR A 116 5.23 1.87 3.57
C THR A 116 4.18 2.15 2.51
N HIS A 117 3.16 2.89 2.91
CA HIS A 117 1.97 3.13 2.09
C HIS A 117 2.07 4.48 1.38
N VAL A 118 2.52 4.47 0.13
CA VAL A 118 2.71 5.65 -0.72
C VAL A 118 1.91 5.56 -2.04
N GLY A 119 1.10 4.50 -2.19
CA GLY A 119 0.38 4.20 -3.42
C GLY A 119 1.26 3.49 -4.46
N SER A 120 0.60 2.93 -5.48
CA SER A 120 1.29 2.11 -6.50
C SER A 120 2.35 2.89 -7.29
N MET A 121 2.11 4.18 -7.60
CA MET A 121 3.10 5.02 -8.28
C MET A 121 4.32 5.31 -7.42
N GLY A 122 4.13 5.53 -6.11
CA GLY A 122 5.23 5.65 -5.16
C GLY A 122 6.04 4.35 -5.06
N GLY A 123 5.36 3.19 -5.17
CA GLY A 123 6.01 1.88 -5.26
C GLY A 123 6.89 1.74 -6.50
N ILE A 124 6.42 2.20 -7.65
CA ILE A 124 7.23 2.26 -8.88
C ILE A 124 8.52 3.07 -8.66
N THR A 125 8.38 4.25 -8.04
CA THR A 125 9.54 5.09 -7.72
C THR A 125 10.52 4.38 -6.77
N ALA A 126 10.02 3.70 -5.74
CA ALA A 126 10.85 2.96 -4.81
C ALA A 126 11.59 1.79 -5.48
N LEU A 127 10.93 1.05 -6.37
CA LEU A 127 11.58 -0.01 -7.16
C LEU A 127 12.69 0.55 -8.06
N LYS A 128 12.41 1.66 -8.76
CA LYS A 128 13.38 2.35 -9.61
C LYS A 128 14.64 2.78 -8.84
N ASN A 129 14.45 3.27 -7.63
CA ASN A 129 15.53 3.74 -6.76
C ASN A 129 16.23 2.61 -5.98
N GLY A 130 15.72 1.39 -6.06
CA GLY A 130 16.24 0.25 -5.32
C GLY A 130 16.04 0.38 -3.80
N SER A 131 14.95 1.04 -3.37
CA SER A 131 14.66 1.32 -1.96
C SER A 131 13.71 0.29 -1.32
N CYS A 132 13.32 -0.76 -2.04
CA CYS A 132 12.48 -1.84 -1.50
C CYS A 132 12.79 -3.18 -2.16
N HIS A 133 12.40 -4.26 -1.48
CA HIS A 133 12.49 -5.62 -2.02
C HIS A 133 11.32 -5.96 -2.91
N LEU A 134 10.14 -5.38 -2.59
CA LEU A 134 8.91 -5.59 -3.35
C LEU A 134 7.97 -4.40 -3.18
N SER A 135 7.01 -4.32 -4.11
CA SER A 135 5.97 -3.28 -4.07
C SER A 135 4.60 -3.89 -4.33
N GLY A 136 3.61 -3.50 -3.52
CA GLY A 136 2.21 -3.81 -3.78
C GLY A 136 1.61 -2.82 -4.80
N MET A 137 1.01 -3.34 -5.87
CA MET A 137 0.47 -2.53 -6.96
C MET A 137 -0.87 -3.04 -7.50
N HIS A 138 -1.68 -2.09 -7.99
CA HIS A 138 -2.99 -2.37 -8.60
C HIS A 138 -3.37 -1.28 -9.62
N LEU A 139 -2.43 -0.87 -10.47
CA LEU A 139 -2.65 0.16 -11.49
C LEU A 139 -3.36 -0.42 -12.69
N PHE A 140 -4.60 -0.01 -12.90
CA PHE A 140 -5.38 -0.37 -14.08
C PHE A 140 -5.10 0.58 -15.24
N ASP A 141 -4.82 0.03 -16.41
CA ASP A 141 -4.72 0.78 -17.67
C ASP A 141 -5.95 0.50 -18.56
N PRO A 142 -6.86 1.48 -18.70
CA PRO A 142 -8.04 1.31 -19.52
C PRO A 142 -7.75 1.10 -21.01
N GLY A 143 -6.58 1.51 -21.49
CA GLY A 143 -6.21 1.41 -22.89
C GLY A 143 -5.87 -0.01 -23.33
N SER A 144 -5.18 -0.76 -22.49
CA SER A 144 -4.81 -2.16 -22.70
C SER A 144 -5.73 -3.14 -21.97
N ASP A 145 -6.59 -2.64 -21.07
CA ASP A 145 -7.41 -3.44 -20.17
C ASP A 145 -6.56 -4.42 -19.34
N ASP A 146 -5.40 -3.94 -18.86
CA ASP A 146 -4.43 -4.71 -18.08
C ASP A 146 -4.02 -3.97 -16.81
N PHE A 147 -3.43 -4.71 -15.86
CA PHE A 147 -2.94 -4.18 -14.60
C PHE A 147 -1.42 -4.15 -14.58
N ASN A 148 -0.87 -3.09 -14.00
CA ASN A 148 0.53 -2.91 -13.65
C ASN A 148 1.53 -2.92 -14.81
N PHE A 149 1.46 -3.86 -15.76
CA PHE A 149 2.44 -4.01 -16.85
C PHE A 149 2.63 -2.76 -17.72
N PRO A 150 1.58 -2.03 -18.15
CA PRO A 150 1.75 -0.80 -18.92
C PRO A 150 2.55 0.27 -18.17
N PHE A 151 2.35 0.35 -16.86
CA PHE A 151 3.06 1.29 -15.99
C PHE A 151 4.50 0.82 -15.72
N ILE A 152 4.71 -0.48 -15.49
CA ILE A 152 6.04 -1.06 -15.33
C ILE A 152 6.89 -0.78 -16.59
N LYS A 153 6.38 -1.09 -17.77
CA LYS A 153 7.09 -0.79 -19.03
C LYS A 153 7.46 0.67 -19.19
N LYS A 154 6.52 1.56 -18.83
CA LYS A 154 6.70 3.01 -19.01
C LYS A 154 7.69 3.61 -18.02
N PHE A 155 7.67 3.18 -16.77
CA PHE A 155 8.38 3.85 -15.69
C PHE A 155 9.55 3.07 -15.09
N LEU A 156 9.64 1.75 -15.39
CA LEU A 156 10.71 0.85 -14.93
C LEU A 156 11.40 0.11 -16.10
N PRO A 157 11.73 0.79 -17.23
CA PRO A 157 12.29 0.09 -18.41
C PRO A 157 13.62 -0.61 -18.12
N ASP A 158 14.38 -0.13 -17.13
CA ASP A 158 15.72 -0.61 -16.79
C ASP A 158 15.73 -1.53 -15.56
N VAL A 159 14.57 -1.87 -15.01
CA VAL A 159 14.46 -2.75 -13.85
C VAL A 159 13.73 -4.02 -14.25
N ASP A 160 14.47 -5.13 -14.27
CA ASP A 160 13.85 -6.44 -14.47
C ASP A 160 13.05 -6.83 -13.24
N VAL A 161 11.76 -7.13 -13.44
CA VAL A 161 10.81 -7.43 -12.36
C VAL A 161 9.98 -8.67 -12.66
N THR A 162 9.66 -9.40 -11.60
CA THR A 162 8.66 -10.46 -11.58
C THR A 162 7.40 -9.94 -10.91
N VAL A 163 6.25 -10.15 -11.54
CA VAL A 163 4.93 -9.78 -11.02
C VAL A 163 4.24 -11.02 -10.51
N ILE A 164 3.87 -11.06 -9.23
CA ILE A 164 3.20 -12.20 -8.60
C ILE A 164 1.85 -11.73 -8.06
N ASN A 165 0.78 -12.43 -8.41
CA ASN A 165 -0.55 -12.07 -7.91
C ASN A 165 -0.65 -12.36 -6.40
N LEU A 166 -1.12 -11.37 -5.65
CA LEU A 166 -1.45 -11.53 -4.22
C LEU A 166 -2.93 -11.88 -4.04
N ALA A 167 -3.84 -11.15 -4.70
CA ALA A 167 -5.27 -11.43 -4.66
C ALA A 167 -6.02 -10.68 -5.76
N ILE A 168 -7.20 -11.17 -6.11
CA ILE A 168 -8.22 -10.40 -6.82
C ILE A 168 -9.11 -9.73 -5.78
N ARG A 169 -9.36 -8.42 -5.92
CA ARG A 169 -10.16 -7.62 -4.98
C ARG A 169 -11.46 -7.18 -5.60
N HIS A 170 -12.52 -7.19 -4.79
CA HIS A 170 -13.80 -6.62 -5.19
C HIS A 170 -13.80 -5.13 -4.91
N GLN A 171 -13.82 -4.33 -5.98
CA GLN A 171 -13.97 -2.88 -5.96
C GLN A 171 -15.44 -2.50 -6.20
N GLY A 172 -15.94 -1.52 -5.46
CA GLY A 172 -17.31 -1.09 -5.61
C GLY A 172 -17.66 0.15 -4.80
N ILE A 173 -18.94 0.37 -4.63
CA ILE A 173 -19.49 1.50 -3.89
C ILE A 173 -19.84 1.02 -2.48
N ILE A 174 -19.23 1.66 -1.48
CA ILE A 174 -19.56 1.48 -0.07
C ILE A 174 -20.75 2.38 0.23
N VAL A 175 -21.81 1.81 0.78
CA VAL A 175 -23.05 2.52 1.11
C VAL A 175 -23.48 2.18 2.55
N PRO A 176 -24.28 3.04 3.22
CA PRO A 176 -24.84 2.74 4.53
C PRO A 176 -25.68 1.46 4.49
N HIS A 177 -25.82 0.81 5.66
CA HIS A 177 -26.65 -0.38 5.80
C HIS A 177 -28.08 -0.15 5.27
N GLY A 178 -28.59 -1.10 4.50
CA GLY A 178 -29.90 -1.01 3.82
C GLY A 178 -29.90 -0.13 2.57
N ASN A 179 -28.77 0.46 2.19
CA ASN A 179 -28.63 1.33 1.01
C ASN A 179 -29.80 2.35 0.87
N PRO A 180 -30.01 3.24 1.85
CA PRO A 180 -31.21 4.08 1.93
C PRO A 180 -31.37 5.04 0.74
N MET A 181 -30.28 5.34 0.04
CA MET A 181 -30.27 6.18 -1.16
C MET A 181 -30.49 5.39 -2.44
N ASN A 182 -30.68 4.05 -2.35
CA ASN A 182 -30.83 3.15 -3.49
C ASN A 182 -29.78 3.39 -4.58
N ILE A 183 -28.51 3.40 -4.18
CA ILE A 183 -27.37 3.61 -5.09
C ILE A 183 -27.09 2.29 -5.80
N GLN A 184 -27.12 2.29 -7.13
CA GLN A 184 -26.93 1.09 -7.96
C GLN A 184 -25.66 1.18 -8.82
N GLY A 185 -25.14 2.39 -9.05
CA GLY A 185 -23.98 2.58 -9.93
C GLY A 185 -23.44 4.00 -9.93
N ILE A 186 -22.59 4.25 -10.90
CA ILE A 186 -21.87 5.54 -11.06
C ILE A 186 -22.82 6.71 -11.38
N ASP A 187 -23.91 6.45 -12.09
CA ASP A 187 -24.89 7.48 -12.48
C ASP A 187 -25.55 8.14 -11.26
N ASP A 188 -25.63 7.42 -10.15
CA ASP A 188 -26.20 7.91 -8.90
C ASP A 188 -25.32 8.96 -8.19
N PHE A 189 -24.05 9.09 -8.56
CA PHE A 189 -23.11 10.00 -7.88
C PHE A 189 -23.46 11.47 -8.07
N THR A 190 -24.28 11.81 -9.05
CA THR A 190 -24.76 13.17 -9.30
C THR A 190 -25.74 13.66 -8.22
N ARG A 191 -26.41 12.76 -7.52
CA ARG A 191 -27.50 13.07 -6.54
C ARG A 191 -27.14 12.83 -5.09
N VAL A 192 -25.92 12.33 -4.80
CA VAL A 192 -25.47 11.95 -3.46
C VAL A 192 -24.19 12.66 -3.06
N ARG A 193 -23.88 12.67 -1.75
CA ARG A 193 -22.60 13.16 -1.25
C ARG A 193 -21.57 12.04 -1.33
N PHE A 194 -20.57 12.23 -2.16
CA PHE A 194 -19.50 11.26 -2.39
C PHE A 194 -18.26 11.60 -1.58
N ILE A 195 -17.52 10.58 -1.13
CA ILE A 195 -16.15 10.68 -0.61
C ILE A 195 -15.21 9.90 -1.50
N ASN A 196 -14.11 10.51 -1.89
CA ASN A 196 -13.17 9.99 -2.86
C ASN A 196 -11.90 9.44 -2.21
N ARG A 197 -11.13 8.69 -3.00
CA ARG A 197 -9.74 8.36 -2.68
C ARG A 197 -8.83 9.45 -3.21
N GLN A 198 -7.66 9.59 -2.58
CA GLN A 198 -6.62 10.55 -2.99
C GLN A 198 -6.21 10.35 -4.45
N ARG A 199 -5.74 11.42 -5.07
CA ARG A 199 -5.16 11.39 -6.42
C ARG A 199 -4.02 10.37 -6.50
N GLY A 200 -3.96 9.61 -7.59
CA GLY A 200 -2.99 8.54 -7.79
C GLY A 200 -3.35 7.19 -7.16
N ALA A 201 -4.46 7.10 -6.40
CA ALA A 201 -4.98 5.80 -5.97
C ALA A 201 -5.64 5.06 -7.15
N GLY A 202 -5.44 3.73 -7.25
CA GLY A 202 -6.05 2.91 -8.30
C GLY A 202 -7.58 3.02 -8.34
N THR A 203 -8.23 3.04 -7.17
CA THR A 203 -9.69 3.27 -7.06
C THR A 203 -10.12 4.61 -7.65
N ARG A 204 -9.28 5.67 -7.52
CA ARG A 204 -9.56 6.97 -8.13
C ARG A 204 -9.42 6.91 -9.65
N ILE A 205 -8.41 6.22 -10.16
CA ILE A 205 -8.22 6.01 -11.61
C ILE A 205 -9.42 5.25 -12.18
N LEU A 206 -9.88 4.20 -11.49
CA LEU A 206 -11.06 3.44 -11.86
C LEU A 206 -12.32 4.32 -11.87
N LEU A 207 -12.52 5.16 -10.85
CA LEU A 207 -13.63 6.11 -10.79
C LEU A 207 -13.62 7.06 -11.99
N ASP A 208 -12.48 7.71 -12.26
CA ASP A 208 -12.35 8.69 -13.34
C ASP A 208 -12.65 8.06 -14.71
N TRP A 209 -12.18 6.83 -14.92
CA TRP A 209 -12.49 6.06 -16.12
C TRP A 209 -13.99 5.73 -16.23
N LYS A 210 -14.62 5.27 -15.15
CA LYS A 210 -16.06 4.94 -15.14
C LYS A 210 -16.93 6.18 -15.32
N LEU A 211 -16.58 7.32 -14.72
CA LEU A 211 -17.28 8.59 -14.96
C LEU A 211 -17.23 8.97 -16.44
N LYS A 212 -16.04 8.84 -17.06
CA LYS A 212 -15.88 9.12 -18.49
C LYS A 212 -16.77 8.19 -19.36
N GLN A 213 -16.86 6.91 -19.01
CA GLN A 213 -17.71 5.96 -19.72
C GLN A 213 -19.20 6.31 -19.59
N ALA A 214 -19.62 6.78 -18.39
CA ALA A 214 -20.99 7.24 -18.14
C ALA A 214 -21.30 8.65 -18.71
N GLY A 215 -20.32 9.32 -19.34
CA GLY A 215 -20.48 10.68 -19.85
C GLY A 215 -20.55 11.75 -18.77
N LEU A 216 -20.17 11.41 -17.53
CA LEU A 216 -20.16 12.31 -16.39
C LEU A 216 -18.81 13.01 -16.23
N LYS A 217 -18.86 14.23 -15.71
CA LYS A 217 -17.67 15.01 -15.36
C LYS A 217 -17.42 14.95 -13.86
N PRO A 218 -16.17 15.10 -13.41
CA PRO A 218 -15.84 15.26 -12.00
C PRO A 218 -16.66 16.32 -11.27
N SER A 219 -16.98 17.43 -11.95
CA SER A 219 -17.82 18.52 -11.42
C SER A 219 -19.28 18.12 -11.12
N ASP A 220 -19.75 17.04 -11.71
CA ASP A 220 -21.12 16.56 -11.53
C ASP A 220 -21.26 15.73 -10.24
N VAL A 221 -20.13 15.34 -9.64
CA VAL A 221 -20.06 14.52 -8.42
C VAL A 221 -19.80 15.39 -7.20
N LYS A 222 -20.82 15.56 -6.35
CA LYS A 222 -20.71 16.36 -5.13
C LYS A 222 -19.80 15.69 -4.09
N GLY A 223 -18.64 16.24 -3.86
CA GLY A 223 -17.62 15.70 -2.95
C GLY A 223 -16.46 15.00 -3.68
N TYR A 224 -16.40 15.09 -5.00
CA TYR A 224 -15.29 14.55 -5.79
C TYR A 224 -13.91 15.01 -5.32
N ASP A 225 -13.77 16.25 -4.83
CA ASP A 225 -12.51 16.82 -4.33
C ASP A 225 -12.26 16.52 -2.83
N LYS A 226 -13.20 15.87 -2.14
CA LYS A 226 -12.99 15.40 -0.77
C LYS A 226 -12.27 14.06 -0.83
N GLU A 227 -11.06 14.00 -0.28
CA GLU A 227 -10.17 12.85 -0.46
C GLU A 227 -9.84 12.16 0.86
N GLU A 228 -9.78 10.83 0.80
CA GLU A 228 -9.32 9.96 1.89
C GLU A 228 -8.19 9.04 1.44
N PHE A 229 -7.26 8.76 2.34
CA PHE A 229 -6.02 8.05 2.01
C PHE A 229 -6.14 6.52 2.14
N THR A 230 -7.18 6.00 2.78
CA THR A 230 -7.39 4.56 2.95
C THR A 230 -8.82 4.16 2.63
N HIS A 231 -9.05 2.89 2.26
CA HIS A 231 -10.40 2.37 2.06
C HIS A 231 -11.22 2.41 3.36
N MET A 232 -10.56 2.17 4.50
CA MET A 232 -11.20 2.25 5.80
C MET A 232 -11.67 3.67 6.14
N ALA A 233 -10.88 4.71 5.82
CA ALA A 233 -11.27 6.10 6.03
C ALA A 233 -12.50 6.47 5.17
N VAL A 234 -12.57 5.99 3.92
CA VAL A 234 -13.77 6.13 3.09
C VAL A 234 -14.98 5.48 3.78
N ALA A 235 -14.83 4.24 4.24
CA ALA A 235 -15.91 3.51 4.91
C ALA A 235 -16.37 4.20 6.21
N VAL A 236 -15.44 4.78 7.00
CA VAL A 236 -15.77 5.57 8.21
C VAL A 236 -16.59 6.81 7.84
N ASN A 237 -16.25 7.54 6.78
CA ASN A 237 -17.05 8.69 6.33
C ASN A 237 -18.49 8.29 5.95
N VAL A 238 -18.66 7.12 5.33
CA VAL A 238 -19.99 6.58 5.02
C VAL A 238 -20.72 6.17 6.30
N LEU A 239 -20.05 5.45 7.22
CA LEU A 239 -20.63 5.00 8.49
C LEU A 239 -21.13 6.16 9.34
N THR A 240 -20.36 7.24 9.41
CA THR A 240 -20.69 8.43 10.22
C THR A 240 -21.69 9.38 9.55
N GLY A 241 -22.10 9.11 8.30
CA GLY A 241 -22.99 9.97 7.52
C GLY A 241 -22.33 11.27 7.03
N ALA A 242 -21.00 11.40 7.08
CA ALA A 242 -20.28 12.51 6.47
C ALA A 242 -20.35 12.46 4.94
N ALA A 243 -20.46 11.25 4.37
CA ALA A 243 -20.77 11.00 2.98
C ALA A 243 -21.92 9.98 2.87
N ASP A 244 -22.63 10.00 1.75
CA ASP A 244 -23.70 9.05 1.45
C ASP A 244 -23.14 7.77 0.80
N CYS A 245 -21.99 7.89 0.12
CA CYS A 245 -21.25 6.78 -0.45
C CYS A 245 -19.79 7.14 -0.74
N GLY A 246 -18.99 6.13 -1.05
CA GLY A 246 -17.64 6.27 -1.58
C GLY A 246 -17.16 5.01 -2.25
N MET A 247 -16.17 5.11 -3.14
CA MET A 247 -15.58 3.92 -3.75
C MET A 247 -14.48 3.30 -2.88
N GLY A 248 -14.52 1.98 -2.76
CA GLY A 248 -13.54 1.23 -1.99
C GLY A 248 -13.61 -0.28 -2.25
N ILE A 249 -12.90 -1.04 -1.41
CA ILE A 249 -12.92 -2.51 -1.44
C ILE A 249 -14.03 -3.05 -0.52
N TYR A 250 -14.58 -4.22 -0.87
CA TYR A 250 -15.60 -4.88 -0.07
C TYR A 250 -15.18 -5.13 1.38
N ALA A 251 -13.92 -5.51 1.61
CA ALA A 251 -13.40 -5.76 2.95
C ALA A 251 -13.58 -4.58 3.90
N ALA A 252 -13.42 -3.33 3.41
CA ALA A 252 -13.62 -2.14 4.23
C ALA A 252 -15.10 -1.92 4.58
N ALA A 253 -16.03 -2.20 3.65
CA ALA A 253 -17.46 -2.15 3.93
C ALA A 253 -17.85 -3.22 4.96
N LYS A 254 -17.42 -4.46 4.75
CA LYS A 254 -17.70 -5.60 5.64
C LYS A 254 -17.21 -5.35 7.08
N ALA A 255 -16.00 -4.82 7.24
CA ALA A 255 -15.40 -4.55 8.55
C ALA A 255 -16.21 -3.58 9.41
N LEU A 256 -17.00 -2.69 8.80
CA LEU A 256 -17.86 -1.71 9.47
C LEU A 256 -19.35 -2.00 9.38
N GLY A 257 -19.76 -3.18 8.86
CA GLY A 257 -21.17 -3.57 8.71
C GLY A 257 -21.94 -2.70 7.71
N LEU A 258 -21.23 -2.16 6.71
CA LEU A 258 -21.81 -1.38 5.61
C LEU A 258 -22.19 -2.29 4.45
N ASP A 259 -23.13 -1.83 3.62
CA ASP A 259 -23.48 -2.51 2.39
C ASP A 259 -22.56 -2.10 1.23
N PHE A 260 -22.57 -2.88 0.18
CA PHE A 260 -21.65 -2.75 -0.93
C PHE A 260 -22.30 -3.04 -2.28
N VAL A 261 -22.08 -2.16 -3.25
CA VAL A 261 -22.51 -2.35 -4.63
C VAL A 261 -21.29 -2.66 -5.48
N PRO A 262 -21.11 -3.89 -5.98
CA PRO A 262 -19.93 -4.28 -6.74
C PRO A 262 -19.84 -3.54 -8.08
N LEU A 263 -18.65 -3.09 -8.47
CA LEU A 263 -18.41 -2.38 -9.72
C LEU A 263 -17.34 -3.00 -10.61
N ALA A 264 -16.32 -3.60 -10.03
CA ALA A 264 -15.19 -4.18 -10.76
C ALA A 264 -14.41 -5.18 -9.90
N LEU A 265 -13.73 -6.09 -10.55
CA LEU A 265 -12.63 -6.85 -9.97
C LEU A 265 -11.33 -6.10 -10.25
N GLU A 266 -10.38 -6.21 -9.32
CA GLU A 266 -9.09 -5.54 -9.39
C GLU A 266 -7.97 -6.50 -9.01
N ARG A 267 -6.98 -6.62 -9.86
CA ARG A 267 -5.80 -7.42 -9.59
C ARG A 267 -4.83 -6.65 -8.69
N TYR A 268 -4.52 -7.20 -7.52
CA TYR A 268 -3.48 -6.69 -6.64
C TYR A 268 -2.27 -7.61 -6.70
N ASP A 269 -1.14 -7.07 -7.16
CA ASP A 269 0.08 -7.83 -7.40
C ASP A 269 1.23 -7.32 -6.52
N LEU A 270 2.16 -8.24 -6.24
CA LEU A 270 3.49 -7.95 -5.71
C LEU A 270 4.47 -7.86 -6.89
N VAL A 271 5.08 -6.69 -7.06
CA VAL A 271 6.12 -6.45 -8.07
C VAL A 271 7.48 -6.52 -7.39
N ILE A 272 8.29 -7.47 -7.81
CA ILE A 272 9.55 -7.85 -7.17
C ILE A 272 10.68 -7.72 -8.18
N PRO A 273 11.74 -6.92 -7.94
CA PRO A 273 12.95 -6.97 -8.77
C PRO A 273 13.48 -8.39 -8.84
N THR A 274 13.69 -8.91 -10.05
CA THR A 274 14.05 -10.31 -10.29
C THR A 274 15.29 -10.75 -9.51
N ARG A 275 16.23 -9.82 -9.27
CA ARG A 275 17.42 -10.04 -8.44
C ARG A 275 17.13 -10.43 -6.98
N PHE A 276 15.90 -10.19 -6.48
CA PHE A 276 15.51 -10.54 -5.10
C PHE A 276 14.67 -11.83 -5.04
N LEU A 277 14.44 -12.52 -6.14
CA LEU A 277 13.63 -13.74 -6.11
C LEU A 277 14.25 -14.85 -5.25
N ASP A 278 15.58 -14.91 -5.20
CA ASP A 278 16.32 -15.89 -4.39
C ASP A 278 16.58 -15.41 -2.95
N ASP A 279 16.16 -14.20 -2.58
CA ASP A 279 16.26 -13.72 -1.21
C ASP A 279 15.37 -14.58 -0.29
N PRO A 280 15.90 -15.13 0.82
CA PRO A 280 15.14 -16.02 1.71
C PRO A 280 13.82 -15.41 2.20
N ARG A 281 13.78 -14.10 2.42
CA ARG A 281 12.58 -13.36 2.85
C ARG A 281 11.52 -13.34 1.76
N VAL A 282 11.93 -13.16 0.51
CA VAL A 282 11.04 -13.21 -0.68
C VAL A 282 10.57 -14.64 -0.93
N GLN A 283 11.44 -15.64 -0.75
CA GLN A 283 11.05 -17.05 -0.85
C GLN A 283 10.01 -17.42 0.22
N ALA A 284 10.15 -16.90 1.46
CA ALA A 284 9.15 -17.09 2.50
C ALA A 284 7.78 -16.50 2.09
N VAL A 285 7.75 -15.29 1.50
CA VAL A 285 6.53 -14.71 0.93
C VAL A 285 5.92 -15.64 -0.11
N ARG A 286 6.70 -16.11 -1.07
CA ARG A 286 6.21 -17.01 -2.14
C ARG A 286 5.62 -18.31 -1.57
N ALA A 287 6.31 -18.92 -0.61
CA ALA A 287 5.80 -20.12 0.06
C ALA A 287 4.46 -19.87 0.76
N LEU A 288 4.28 -18.71 1.40
CA LEU A 288 3.00 -18.33 2.01
C LEU A 288 1.91 -18.13 0.96
N LEU A 289 2.21 -17.47 -0.17
CA LEU A 289 1.24 -17.27 -1.26
C LEU A 289 0.74 -18.61 -1.84
N ASP A 290 1.56 -19.65 -1.84
CA ASP A 290 1.18 -21.00 -2.27
C ASP A 290 0.38 -21.77 -1.21
N SER A 291 0.41 -21.32 0.06
CA SER A 291 -0.25 -22.00 1.18
C SER A 291 -1.78 -21.93 1.10
N PRO A 292 -2.49 -23.07 1.10
CA PRO A 292 -3.95 -23.08 1.16
C PRO A 292 -4.50 -22.40 2.42
N ALA A 293 -3.81 -22.48 3.55
CA ALA A 293 -4.21 -21.85 4.80
C ALA A 293 -4.16 -20.31 4.68
N PHE A 294 -3.12 -19.76 4.05
CA PHE A 294 -3.00 -18.32 3.82
C PHE A 294 -4.08 -17.82 2.85
N LYS A 295 -4.33 -18.54 1.75
CA LYS A 295 -5.41 -18.24 0.80
C LYS A 295 -6.77 -18.19 1.51
N ALA A 296 -7.07 -19.18 2.35
CA ALA A 296 -8.30 -19.19 3.13
C ALA A 296 -8.41 -18.00 4.10
N ARG A 297 -7.30 -17.56 4.72
CA ARG A 297 -7.28 -16.33 5.56
C ARG A 297 -7.58 -15.07 4.74
N ILE A 298 -7.06 -14.98 3.52
CA ILE A 298 -7.35 -13.86 2.61
C ILE A 298 -8.85 -13.82 2.29
N GLU A 299 -9.43 -14.94 1.86
CA GLU A 299 -10.84 -15.04 1.48
C GLU A 299 -11.79 -14.79 2.67
N ALA A 300 -11.40 -15.18 3.87
CA ALA A 300 -12.17 -14.94 5.10
C ALA A 300 -12.39 -13.46 5.41
N GLN A 301 -11.52 -12.56 4.93
CA GLN A 301 -11.75 -11.12 5.05
C GLN A 301 -12.98 -10.68 4.25
N GLY A 302 -13.30 -11.40 3.16
CA GLY A 302 -14.39 -11.12 2.22
C GLY A 302 -14.02 -10.12 1.14
N GLY A 303 -14.51 -10.36 -0.06
CA GLY A 303 -14.22 -9.54 -1.24
C GLY A 303 -12.79 -9.70 -1.76
N TYR A 304 -12.23 -10.85 -1.50
CA TYR A 304 -10.96 -11.31 -2.08
C TYR A 304 -11.16 -12.70 -2.67
N ASP A 305 -10.64 -12.90 -3.87
CA ASP A 305 -10.54 -14.21 -4.52
C ASP A 305 -9.07 -14.57 -4.71
N THR A 306 -8.73 -15.85 -4.54
CA THR A 306 -7.34 -16.34 -4.53
C THR A 306 -6.96 -17.33 -5.65
N PRO A 307 -7.70 -17.44 -6.78
CA PRO A 307 -7.38 -18.43 -7.83
C PRO A 307 -6.03 -18.19 -8.49
N LEU A 308 -5.55 -16.95 -8.50
CA LEU A 308 -4.28 -16.53 -9.09
C LEU A 308 -3.18 -16.30 -8.04
N THR A 309 -3.49 -16.36 -6.75
CA THR A 309 -2.53 -16.07 -5.66
C THR A 309 -1.32 -16.98 -5.74
N GLY A 310 -0.12 -16.37 -5.79
CA GLY A 310 1.16 -17.06 -5.95
C GLY A 310 1.59 -17.24 -7.41
N GLN A 311 0.70 -17.04 -8.38
CA GLN A 311 1.05 -17.20 -9.80
C GLN A 311 1.87 -15.99 -10.30
N ILE A 312 2.88 -16.29 -11.11
CA ILE A 312 3.62 -15.27 -11.85
C ILE A 312 2.74 -14.83 -13.02
N MET A 313 2.48 -13.53 -13.07
CA MET A 313 1.64 -12.92 -14.09
C MET A 313 2.46 -12.53 -15.32
N ALA A 314 1.84 -12.69 -16.49
CA ALA A 314 2.38 -12.20 -17.75
C ALA A 314 1.56 -11.01 -18.27
N GLU A 315 2.21 -10.20 -19.11
CA GLU A 315 1.54 -9.07 -19.77
C GLU A 315 0.39 -9.55 -20.65
N GLY A 316 -0.71 -8.80 -20.64
CA GLY A 316 -1.92 -9.13 -21.41
C GLY A 316 -2.67 -10.37 -20.89
N GLU A 317 -2.26 -10.93 -19.79
CA GLU A 317 -2.91 -12.11 -19.19
C GLU A 317 -4.18 -11.70 -18.43
N LYS A 318 -5.30 -11.75 -19.16
CA LYS A 318 -6.65 -11.48 -18.61
C LYS A 318 -7.20 -12.71 -17.89
N ARG A 319 -6.62 -13.09 -16.76
CA ARG A 319 -7.17 -14.13 -15.89
C ARG A 319 -7.94 -13.46 -14.75
N MET A 320 -9.16 -13.00 -15.04
CA MET A 320 -10.12 -12.58 -14.02
C MET A 320 -11.45 -13.28 -14.23
#